data_45ab7fb22dfc89ed5309a793812b9ecc
#
_entry.id   45ab7fb22dfc89ed5309a793812b9ecc
#
_cell.length_a   1.000
_cell.length_b   1.000
_cell.length_c   1.000
_cell.angle_alpha   90.00
_cell.angle_beta   90.00
_cell.angle_gamma   90.00
#
_symmetry.space_group_name_H-M   'P 1'
#
loop_
_entity.id
_entity.type
_entity.pdbx_description
1 polymer ?
#
loop_
_entity_poly.entity_id
_entity_poly.type
_entity_poly.pdbx_seq_one_letter_code
_entity_poly.pdbx_strand_id
1 'polypeptide(L)'
;MISYLCHMAKCILFALLFSLYSGASQSFPTDSLAPVKSFKEGEWFQLRLHYGPFNASYASFTLERDTLGTKPVFHAKGFGETTGLARWFFKVEDYYESYFDEKTGAPYKFIRNINEGGYTKNIEIDFDHELNSAKVIDKKKQKTNEYEIEPNVHDLVSCFYYLRNNYPEEGISVNDTFDINMFFDNENYVFKLKYLGKETIGSKFGKVKCLKFRPMVQSGRVFKEQESLSLWVSDDKNRLPIRLQADILVGSIKADIENFKNLNHPFKIIVN
;
A
#
# COMPACT_ATOMS: atom_id res chain seq x y z
N MET A 1 9.89 17.13 -17.51
CA MET A 1 9.81 15.66 -17.59
C MET A 1 10.31 14.99 -16.31
N ILE A 2 11.52 15.25 -15.85
CA ILE A 2 12.09 14.64 -14.63
C ILE A 2 11.34 15.07 -13.36
N SER A 3 10.92 16.34 -13.23
CA SER A 3 10.08 16.84 -12.15
C SER A 3 8.70 16.14 -12.13
N TYR A 4 8.14 15.78 -13.28
CA TYR A 4 6.92 14.99 -13.42
C TYR A 4 7.12 13.54 -12.99
N LEU A 5 8.20 12.89 -13.40
CA LEU A 5 8.55 11.52 -12.98
C LEU A 5 8.72 11.44 -11.45
N CYS A 6 9.24 12.47 -10.85
CA CYS A 6 9.46 12.51 -9.42
C CYS A 6 8.20 12.84 -8.60
N HIS A 7 7.36 13.76 -9.14
CA HIS A 7 6.00 13.94 -8.59
C HIS A 7 5.18 12.67 -8.69
N MET A 8 5.40 11.87 -9.69
CA MET A 8 4.68 10.63 -9.94
C MET A 8 5.24 9.44 -9.16
N ALA A 9 6.54 9.40 -8.81
CA ALA A 9 7.05 8.47 -7.80
C ALA A 9 6.36 8.71 -6.44
N LYS A 10 6.12 9.99 -6.06
CA LYS A 10 5.21 10.38 -4.97
C LYS A 10 3.84 9.75 -5.13
N CYS A 11 3.31 9.72 -6.34
CA CYS A 11 1.96 9.31 -6.65
C CYS A 11 1.78 7.79 -6.64
N ILE A 12 2.79 7.01 -6.97
CA ILE A 12 2.69 5.54 -6.95
C ILE A 12 2.71 5.03 -5.51
N LEU A 13 3.51 5.62 -4.62
CA LEU A 13 3.41 5.38 -3.16
C LEU A 13 2.16 6.06 -2.57
N PHE A 14 1.73 7.20 -3.15
CA PHE A 14 0.58 8.02 -2.74
C PHE A 14 -0.74 7.69 -3.45
N ALA A 15 -0.72 7.01 -4.58
CA ALA A 15 -1.90 6.66 -5.38
C ALA A 15 -2.80 5.59 -4.74
N LEU A 16 -2.45 5.11 -3.56
CA LEU A 16 -3.38 4.39 -2.69
C LEU A 16 -4.40 5.32 -2.00
N LEU A 17 -4.39 6.63 -2.29
CA LEU A 17 -5.11 7.62 -1.50
C LEU A 17 -6.03 8.50 -2.35
N PHE A 18 -7.30 8.48 -2.07
CA PHE A 18 -8.42 9.38 -2.39
C PHE A 18 -9.46 8.92 -3.40
N SER A 19 -10.64 8.55 -2.88
CA SER A 19 -11.89 8.59 -3.63
C SER A 19 -13.11 8.87 -2.71
N LEU A 20 -14.03 9.71 -3.16
CA LEU A 20 -15.40 9.76 -2.67
C LEU A 20 -16.30 9.30 -3.81
N TYR A 21 -16.95 8.16 -3.65
CA TYR A 21 -18.08 7.76 -4.51
C TYR A 21 -19.06 6.90 -3.69
N SER A 22 -20.34 7.26 -3.74
CA SER A 22 -21.43 6.48 -3.15
C SER A 22 -21.86 5.40 -4.15
N GLY A 23 -21.41 4.19 -3.95
CA GLY A 23 -21.88 2.97 -4.61
C GLY A 23 -22.16 1.92 -3.54
N ALA A 24 -23.05 0.98 -3.80
CA ALA A 24 -23.35 -0.11 -2.87
C ALA A 24 -22.05 -0.87 -2.55
N SER A 25 -21.60 -0.77 -1.30
CA SER A 25 -20.38 -1.41 -0.82
C SER A 25 -20.72 -2.76 -0.21
N GLN A 26 -19.95 -3.78 -0.58
CA GLN A 26 -19.88 -5.00 0.20
C GLN A 26 -18.93 -4.74 1.36
N SER A 27 -19.46 -4.71 2.59
CA SER A 27 -18.64 -4.70 3.79
C SER A 27 -17.98 -6.07 3.97
N PHE A 28 -16.70 -6.10 4.33
CA PHE A 28 -16.06 -7.33 4.78
C PHE A 28 -16.82 -7.91 5.98
N PRO A 29 -16.99 -9.26 6.06
CA PRO A 29 -17.57 -9.88 7.23
C PRO A 29 -16.70 -9.57 8.44
N THR A 30 -17.22 -8.85 9.42
CA THR A 30 -16.52 -8.46 10.65
C THR A 30 -16.35 -9.64 11.63
N ASP A 31 -16.79 -10.85 11.28
CA ASP A 31 -17.01 -11.93 12.25
C ASP A 31 -16.23 -13.22 11.95
N SER A 32 -14.97 -13.13 11.67
CA SER A 32 -14.03 -14.20 11.98
C SER A 32 -12.61 -13.71 11.90
N LEU A 33 -11.93 -13.62 13.03
CA LEU A 33 -10.49 -13.45 13.15
C LEU A 33 -9.77 -14.64 12.48
N ALA A 34 -9.70 -14.61 11.16
CA ALA A 34 -8.93 -15.61 10.44
C ALA A 34 -7.45 -15.45 10.81
N PRO A 35 -6.73 -16.53 11.13
CA PRO A 35 -5.31 -16.45 11.39
C PRO A 35 -4.61 -15.82 10.18
N VAL A 36 -3.55 -15.05 10.40
CA VAL A 36 -2.72 -14.43 9.36
C VAL A 36 -2.34 -15.49 8.33
N LYS A 37 -2.88 -15.41 7.12
CA LYS A 37 -2.74 -16.46 6.10
C LYS A 37 -1.73 -16.12 5.00
N SER A 38 -1.64 -14.85 4.61
CA SER A 38 -0.91 -14.43 3.41
C SER A 38 0.55 -14.07 3.64
N PHE A 39 0.93 -13.77 4.87
CA PHE A 39 2.28 -13.35 5.23
C PHE A 39 2.69 -13.89 6.60
N LYS A 40 3.96 -13.81 6.91
CA LYS A 40 4.55 -14.18 8.21
C LYS A 40 5.69 -13.24 8.58
N GLU A 41 6.13 -13.34 9.82
CA GLU A 41 7.36 -12.71 10.30
C GLU A 41 8.56 -12.99 9.40
N GLY A 42 9.37 -11.97 9.16
CA GLY A 42 10.57 -12.04 8.31
C GLY A 42 10.27 -11.91 6.82
N GLU A 43 9.01 -11.73 6.42
CA GLU A 43 8.69 -11.43 5.02
C GLU A 43 9.39 -10.13 4.61
N TRP A 44 10.01 -10.17 3.45
CA TRP A 44 10.60 -9.02 2.79
C TRP A 44 10.36 -9.10 1.29
N PHE A 45 9.99 -7.98 0.68
CA PHE A 45 9.96 -7.85 -0.77
C PHE A 45 10.35 -6.45 -1.22
N GLN A 46 10.75 -6.33 -2.48
CA GLN A 46 11.20 -5.09 -3.09
C GLN A 46 10.54 -4.91 -4.45
N LEU A 47 10.06 -3.71 -4.69
CA LEU A 47 9.54 -3.25 -5.97
C LEU A 47 10.53 -2.30 -6.62
N ARG A 48 10.71 -2.43 -7.94
CA ARG A 48 11.49 -1.52 -8.77
C ARG A 48 10.57 -0.60 -9.55
N LEU A 49 10.70 0.70 -9.31
CA LEU A 49 9.96 1.74 -10.02
C LEU A 49 10.75 2.17 -11.23
N HIS A 50 10.09 2.12 -12.41
CA HIS A 50 10.74 2.44 -13.67
C HIS A 50 9.77 3.02 -14.71
N TYR A 51 10.32 3.75 -15.67
CA TYR A 51 9.65 4.23 -16.85
C TYR A 51 10.37 3.67 -18.08
N GLY A 52 9.73 2.74 -18.78
CA GLY A 52 10.39 1.98 -19.82
C GLY A 52 11.68 1.32 -19.31
N PRO A 53 12.85 1.54 -19.94
CA PRO A 53 14.13 0.99 -19.50
C PRO A 53 14.75 1.77 -18.33
N PHE A 54 14.25 2.97 -17.99
CA PHE A 54 14.85 3.86 -16.99
C PHE A 54 14.40 3.48 -15.58
N ASN A 55 15.33 3.02 -14.77
CA ASN A 55 15.12 2.78 -13.35
C ASN A 55 15.12 4.10 -12.58
N ALA A 56 14.08 4.35 -11.77
CA ALA A 56 13.92 5.57 -11.01
C ALA A 56 14.14 5.37 -9.51
N SER A 57 13.58 4.31 -8.93
CA SER A 57 13.63 4.08 -7.49
C SER A 57 13.37 2.62 -7.13
N TYR A 58 13.62 2.29 -5.85
CA TYR A 58 13.19 1.04 -5.23
C TYR A 58 12.31 1.35 -4.02
N ALA A 59 11.32 0.48 -3.80
CA ALA A 59 10.53 0.45 -2.58
C ALA A 59 10.64 -0.95 -1.98
N SER A 60 11.05 -1.03 -0.72
CA SER A 60 11.18 -2.30 0.01
C SER A 60 10.23 -2.33 1.20
N PHE A 61 9.72 -3.52 1.51
CA PHE A 61 8.84 -3.77 2.63
C PHE A 61 9.39 -4.90 3.47
N THR A 62 9.38 -4.72 4.79
CA THR A 62 9.80 -5.71 5.78
C THR A 62 8.70 -5.88 6.81
N LEU A 63 8.45 -7.10 7.25
CA LEU A 63 7.48 -7.42 8.29
C LEU A 63 8.17 -8.17 9.43
N GLU A 64 8.09 -7.63 10.62
CA GLU A 64 8.68 -8.20 11.84
C GLU A 64 7.60 -8.36 12.90
N ARG A 65 7.80 -9.25 13.86
CA ARG A 65 7.03 -9.24 15.11
C ARG A 65 7.67 -8.31 16.10
N ASP A 66 6.83 -7.60 16.86
CA ASP A 66 7.26 -6.66 17.89
C ASP A 66 6.22 -6.62 19.03
N THR A 67 6.50 -5.80 20.04
CA THR A 67 5.59 -5.57 21.14
C THR A 67 5.42 -4.06 21.36
N LEU A 68 4.20 -3.56 21.21
CA LEU A 68 3.87 -2.18 21.53
C LEU A 68 3.25 -2.09 22.92
N GLY A 69 4.07 -1.70 23.91
CA GLY A 69 3.70 -1.86 25.33
C GLY A 69 3.57 -3.34 25.70
N THR A 70 2.34 -3.81 25.96
CA THR A 70 2.05 -5.22 26.26
C THR A 70 1.37 -5.95 25.10
N LYS A 71 1.08 -5.26 23.99
CA LYS A 71 0.34 -5.79 22.87
C LYS A 71 1.30 -6.45 21.85
N PRO A 72 1.12 -7.72 21.48
CA PRO A 72 1.86 -8.32 20.37
C PRO A 72 1.37 -7.72 19.05
N VAL A 73 2.30 -7.28 18.21
CA VAL A 73 2.01 -6.61 16.96
C VAL A 73 2.90 -7.11 15.82
N PHE A 74 2.43 -6.95 14.59
CA PHE A 74 3.33 -6.86 13.46
C PHE A 74 3.84 -5.43 13.32
N HIS A 75 5.13 -5.28 13.09
CA HIS A 75 5.79 -4.05 12.71
C HIS A 75 6.17 -4.14 11.22
N ALA A 76 5.41 -3.49 10.40
CA ALA A 76 5.70 -3.39 8.97
C ALA A 76 6.43 -2.09 8.65
N LYS A 77 7.51 -2.18 7.87
CA LYS A 77 8.35 -1.07 7.47
C LYS A 77 8.38 -0.99 5.95
N GLY A 78 8.01 0.15 5.39
CA GLY A 78 8.18 0.51 3.99
C GLY A 78 9.30 1.53 3.84
N PHE A 79 10.24 1.29 2.94
CA PHE A 79 11.32 2.22 2.62
C PHE A 79 11.38 2.44 1.12
N GLY A 80 11.32 3.70 0.69
CA GLY A 80 11.43 4.12 -0.70
C GLY A 80 12.61 5.05 -0.92
N GLU A 81 13.42 4.78 -1.94
CA GLU A 81 14.53 5.64 -2.32
C GLU A 81 14.68 5.78 -3.84
N THR A 82 15.05 6.96 -4.28
CA THR A 82 15.50 7.18 -5.66
C THR A 82 16.93 6.70 -5.84
N THR A 83 17.24 6.16 -7.02
CA THR A 83 18.57 5.61 -7.34
C THR A 83 19.14 6.16 -8.64
N GLY A 84 20.44 5.95 -8.84
CA GLY A 84 21.13 6.32 -10.07
C GLY A 84 20.95 7.80 -10.45
N LEU A 85 20.69 8.06 -11.73
CA LEU A 85 20.50 9.41 -12.24
C LEU A 85 19.27 10.11 -11.62
N ALA A 86 18.22 9.38 -11.30
CA ALA A 86 17.02 9.97 -10.68
C ALA A 86 17.35 10.64 -9.33
N ARG A 87 18.25 10.03 -8.53
CA ARG A 87 18.68 10.57 -7.23
C ARG A 87 19.44 11.89 -7.37
N TRP A 88 20.17 12.09 -8.47
CA TRP A 88 20.91 13.33 -8.75
C TRP A 88 19.98 14.52 -8.99
N PHE A 89 18.84 14.27 -9.62
CA PHE A 89 17.89 15.33 -9.94
C PHE A 89 16.86 15.55 -8.83
N PHE A 90 16.54 14.49 -8.11
CA PHE A 90 15.54 14.55 -7.04
C PHE A 90 15.75 13.40 -6.04
N LYS A 91 16.33 13.73 -4.91
CA LYS A 91 16.54 12.77 -3.84
C LYS A 91 15.24 12.49 -3.11
N VAL A 92 14.84 11.22 -3.05
CA VAL A 92 13.75 10.72 -2.20
C VAL A 92 14.32 9.72 -1.22
N GLU A 93 13.94 9.84 0.05
CA GLU A 93 14.20 8.87 1.11
C GLU A 93 12.97 8.89 2.04
N ASP A 94 12.08 7.93 1.86
CA ASP A 94 10.81 7.90 2.54
C ASP A 94 10.66 6.64 3.37
N TYR A 95 10.25 6.80 4.64
CA TYR A 95 9.98 5.74 5.59
C TYR A 95 8.52 5.79 6.00
N TYR A 96 7.87 4.63 5.94
CA TYR A 96 6.51 4.39 6.41
C TYR A 96 6.52 3.17 7.32
N GLU A 97 6.00 3.30 8.53
CA GLU A 97 5.95 2.19 9.48
C GLU A 97 4.56 2.07 10.07
N SER A 98 4.10 0.84 10.26
CA SER A 98 2.85 0.55 10.94
C SER A 98 3.04 -0.56 11.96
N TYR A 99 2.53 -0.33 13.17
CA TYR A 99 2.40 -1.33 14.22
C TYR A 99 0.93 -1.71 14.30
N PHE A 100 0.60 -2.91 13.88
CA PHE A 100 -0.79 -3.36 13.82
C PHE A 100 -0.99 -4.70 14.52
N ASP A 101 -2.20 -4.93 15.01
CA ASP A 101 -2.57 -6.13 15.72
C ASP A 101 -2.38 -7.39 14.87
N GLU A 102 -1.77 -8.43 15.43
CA GLU A 102 -1.49 -9.69 14.70
C GLU A 102 -2.74 -10.41 14.24
N LYS A 103 -3.88 -10.26 14.93
CA LYS A 103 -5.12 -10.98 14.68
C LYS A 103 -6.08 -10.17 13.80
N THR A 104 -6.32 -8.92 14.17
CA THR A 104 -7.32 -8.06 13.52
C THR A 104 -6.75 -7.28 12.35
N GLY A 105 -5.43 -7.01 12.35
CA GLY A 105 -4.77 -6.09 11.42
C GLY A 105 -5.00 -4.62 11.73
N ALA A 106 -5.72 -4.28 12.82
CA ALA A 106 -6.01 -2.91 13.21
C ALA A 106 -4.72 -2.18 13.64
N PRO A 107 -4.41 -1.00 13.11
CA PRO A 107 -3.20 -0.26 13.47
C PRO A 107 -3.32 0.33 14.87
N TYR A 108 -2.23 0.27 15.64
CA TYR A 108 -2.07 1.00 16.89
C TYR A 108 -1.19 2.24 16.71
N LYS A 109 -0.23 2.18 15.81
CA LYS A 109 0.71 3.27 15.54
C LYS A 109 1.11 3.30 14.07
N PHE A 110 1.18 4.50 13.51
CA PHE A 110 1.72 4.75 12.17
C PHE A 110 2.78 5.83 12.22
N ILE A 111 3.87 5.63 11.50
CA ILE A 111 4.96 6.61 11.39
C ILE A 111 5.20 6.91 9.90
N ARG A 112 5.28 8.21 9.60
CA ARG A 112 5.62 8.70 8.28
C ARG A 112 6.76 9.69 8.38
N ASN A 113 7.93 9.30 7.90
CA ASN A 113 9.10 10.15 7.84
C ASN A 113 9.58 10.22 6.38
N ILE A 114 9.36 11.34 5.74
CA ILE A 114 9.65 11.54 4.32
C ILE A 114 10.65 12.68 4.09
N ASN A 115 11.49 12.49 3.08
CA ASN A 115 12.42 13.50 2.58
C ASN A 115 12.45 13.46 1.05
N GLU A 116 11.78 14.42 0.43
CA GLU A 116 11.56 14.48 -1.01
C GLU A 116 12.03 15.80 -1.59
N GLY A 117 13.26 15.83 -2.13
CA GLY A 117 13.81 17.02 -2.76
C GLY A 117 13.86 18.24 -1.84
N GLY A 118 14.10 18.02 -0.55
CA GLY A 118 14.13 19.07 0.48
C GLY A 118 12.79 19.30 1.20
N TYR A 119 11.66 18.78 0.69
CA TYR A 119 10.42 18.72 1.45
C TYR A 119 10.50 17.58 2.45
N THR A 120 10.26 17.88 3.73
CA THR A 120 10.32 16.89 4.80
C THR A 120 9.04 16.90 5.63
N LYS A 121 8.59 15.70 6.04
CA LYS A 121 7.45 15.51 6.95
C LYS A 121 7.81 14.42 7.96
N ASN A 122 7.51 14.61 9.23
CA ASN A 122 7.71 13.60 10.26
C ASN A 122 6.48 13.56 11.15
N ILE A 123 5.62 12.59 10.87
CA ILE A 123 4.32 12.40 11.52
C ILE A 123 4.30 11.06 12.23
N GLU A 124 3.77 11.06 13.43
CA GLU A 124 3.42 9.87 14.17
C GLU A 124 1.92 9.93 14.50
N ILE A 125 1.22 8.82 14.35
CA ILE A 125 -0.21 8.69 14.64
C ILE A 125 -0.38 7.53 15.60
N ASP A 126 -0.96 7.78 16.77
CA ASP A 126 -1.40 6.75 17.71
C ASP A 126 -2.91 6.57 17.54
N PHE A 127 -3.37 5.33 17.31
CA PHE A 127 -4.78 4.99 17.13
C PHE A 127 -5.37 4.39 18.39
N ASP A 128 -6.55 4.86 18.78
CA ASP A 128 -7.39 4.29 19.81
C ASP A 128 -8.71 3.85 19.20
N HIS A 129 -8.85 2.54 18.96
CA HIS A 129 -10.05 1.97 18.36
C HIS A 129 -11.22 1.82 19.32
N GLU A 130 -10.98 1.88 20.65
CA GLU A 130 -12.05 1.85 21.66
C GLU A 130 -12.73 3.22 21.75
N LEU A 131 -11.94 4.29 21.66
CA LEU A 131 -12.42 5.66 21.69
C LEU A 131 -12.72 6.23 20.27
N ASN A 132 -12.44 5.47 19.22
CA ASN A 132 -12.50 5.95 17.84
C ASN A 132 -11.76 7.28 17.64
N SER A 133 -10.52 7.34 18.13
CA SER A 133 -9.69 8.54 18.06
C SER A 133 -8.29 8.27 17.54
N ALA A 134 -7.70 9.26 16.88
CA ALA A 134 -6.32 9.27 16.44
C ALA A 134 -5.59 10.52 16.96
N LYS A 135 -4.49 10.28 17.65
CA LYS A 135 -3.60 11.34 18.11
C LYS A 135 -2.47 11.51 17.09
N VAL A 136 -2.45 12.64 16.41
CA VAL A 136 -1.47 12.99 15.38
C VAL A 136 -0.41 13.91 15.94
N ILE A 137 0.86 13.51 15.87
CA ILE A 137 2.02 14.23 16.36
C ILE A 137 2.89 14.63 15.17
N ASP A 138 2.87 15.90 14.79
CA ASP A 138 3.81 16.49 13.83
C ASP A 138 5.09 16.87 14.56
N LYS A 139 6.11 16.00 14.51
CA LYS A 139 7.39 16.20 15.21
C LYS A 139 8.18 17.37 14.68
N LYS A 140 8.01 17.72 13.41
CA LYS A 140 8.69 18.87 12.80
C LYS A 140 8.10 20.19 13.24
N LYS A 141 6.76 20.27 13.32
CA LYS A 141 6.04 21.47 13.77
C LYS A 141 5.84 21.53 15.27
N GLN A 142 6.22 20.46 15.99
CA GLN A 142 5.99 20.29 17.43
C GLN A 142 4.50 20.50 17.81
N LYS A 143 3.61 19.98 16.97
CA LYS A 143 2.17 20.11 17.13
C LYS A 143 1.50 18.75 17.30
N THR A 144 0.60 18.67 18.27
CA THR A 144 -0.24 17.49 18.50
C THR A 144 -1.71 17.88 18.34
N ASN A 145 -2.45 17.06 17.58
CA ASN A 145 -3.90 17.19 17.44
C ASN A 145 -4.55 15.84 17.64
N GLU A 146 -5.80 15.85 18.05
CA GLU A 146 -6.66 14.67 18.13
C GLU A 146 -7.76 14.77 17.07
N TYR A 147 -8.12 13.64 16.49
CA TYR A 147 -9.13 13.51 15.45
C TYR A 147 -10.05 12.35 15.77
N GLU A 148 -11.32 12.50 15.51
CA GLU A 148 -12.27 11.39 15.48
C GLU A 148 -11.99 10.53 14.23
N ILE A 149 -11.98 9.20 14.39
CA ILE A 149 -11.76 8.25 13.29
C ILE A 149 -12.95 7.32 13.12
N GLU A 150 -13.13 6.85 11.88
CA GLU A 150 -14.15 5.86 11.58
C GLU A 150 -13.81 4.50 12.23
N PRO A 151 -14.82 3.69 12.60
CA PRO A 151 -14.59 2.34 13.07
C PRO A 151 -13.80 1.49 12.05
N ASN A 152 -12.94 0.59 12.54
CA ASN A 152 -12.12 -0.29 11.72
C ASN A 152 -11.24 0.46 10.70
N VAL A 153 -10.76 1.63 11.07
CA VAL A 153 -9.88 2.42 10.23
C VAL A 153 -8.49 1.79 10.12
N HIS A 154 -7.87 1.96 8.97
CA HIS A 154 -6.50 1.55 8.71
C HIS A 154 -5.62 2.75 8.35
N ASP A 155 -4.31 2.63 8.64
CA ASP A 155 -3.29 3.44 7.99
C ASP A 155 -2.90 2.86 6.62
N LEU A 156 -2.02 3.56 5.90
CA LEU A 156 -1.58 3.17 4.56
C LEU A 156 -0.93 1.78 4.51
N VAL A 157 -0.13 1.44 5.51
CA VAL A 157 0.65 0.19 5.54
C VAL A 157 -0.22 -0.96 6.06
N SER A 158 -0.94 -0.75 7.15
CA SER A 158 -1.86 -1.76 7.70
C SER A 158 -2.96 -2.13 6.71
N CYS A 159 -3.50 -1.16 5.95
CA CYS A 159 -4.47 -1.41 4.88
C CYS A 159 -3.96 -2.41 3.84
N PHE A 160 -2.70 -2.27 3.40
CA PHE A 160 -2.08 -3.21 2.44
C PHE A 160 -2.03 -4.63 2.99
N TYR A 161 -1.60 -4.82 4.25
CA TYR A 161 -1.56 -6.15 4.88
C TYR A 161 -2.96 -6.69 5.18
N TYR A 162 -3.90 -5.84 5.60
CA TYR A 162 -5.29 -6.20 5.81
C TYR A 162 -5.93 -6.75 4.54
N LEU A 163 -5.77 -6.08 3.41
CA LEU A 163 -6.28 -6.51 2.11
C LEU A 163 -5.72 -7.88 1.71
N ARG A 164 -4.44 -8.15 1.91
CA ARG A 164 -3.82 -9.44 1.59
C ARG A 164 -4.44 -10.60 2.35
N ASN A 165 -4.89 -10.38 3.59
CA ASN A 165 -5.53 -11.42 4.40
C ASN A 165 -7.04 -11.56 4.16
N ASN A 166 -7.73 -10.45 3.91
CA ASN A 166 -9.18 -10.41 3.96
C ASN A 166 -9.85 -10.36 2.57
N TYR A 167 -9.08 -10.39 1.51
CA TYR A 167 -9.64 -10.51 0.18
C TYR A 167 -10.28 -11.90 -0.01
N PRO A 168 -11.54 -12.00 -0.45
CA PRO A 168 -12.21 -13.29 -0.62
C PRO A 168 -11.54 -14.12 -1.72
N GLU A 169 -11.34 -15.42 -1.45
CA GLU A 169 -10.76 -16.36 -2.42
C GLU A 169 -11.77 -16.80 -3.48
N GLU A 170 -13.07 -16.79 -3.15
CA GLU A 170 -14.18 -17.24 -3.98
C GLU A 170 -15.33 -16.24 -3.93
N GLY A 171 -16.22 -16.31 -4.91
CA GLY A 171 -17.47 -15.53 -4.91
C GLY A 171 -17.33 -14.08 -5.33
N ILE A 172 -16.16 -13.68 -5.88
CA ILE A 172 -15.98 -12.33 -6.41
C ILE A 172 -16.24 -12.30 -7.91
N SER A 173 -16.92 -11.26 -8.33
CA SER A 173 -17.23 -10.96 -9.73
C SER A 173 -16.44 -9.75 -10.24
N VAL A 174 -16.16 -9.72 -11.54
CA VAL A 174 -15.54 -8.54 -12.16
C VAL A 174 -16.44 -7.31 -11.92
N ASN A 175 -15.83 -6.23 -11.50
CA ASN A 175 -16.39 -4.96 -11.05
C ASN A 175 -16.84 -4.91 -9.58
N ASP A 176 -16.74 -5.97 -8.80
CA ASP A 176 -16.92 -5.87 -7.35
C ASP A 176 -15.91 -4.89 -6.75
N THR A 177 -16.34 -4.15 -5.74
CA THR A 177 -15.52 -3.18 -5.01
C THR A 177 -15.36 -3.58 -3.55
N PHE A 178 -14.16 -3.33 -3.02
CA PHE A 178 -13.82 -3.53 -1.60
C PHE A 178 -13.54 -2.17 -1.00
N ASP A 179 -14.30 -1.84 0.03
CA ASP A 179 -14.21 -0.56 0.71
C ASP A 179 -13.51 -0.73 2.05
N ILE A 180 -12.53 0.14 2.35
CA ILE A 180 -11.75 0.12 3.59
C ILE A 180 -11.69 1.54 4.14
N ASN A 181 -12.09 1.69 5.42
CA ASN A 181 -11.92 2.96 6.12
C ASN A 181 -10.43 3.20 6.36
N MET A 182 -9.96 4.36 5.99
CA MET A 182 -8.59 4.79 6.20
C MET A 182 -8.51 6.15 6.87
N PHE A 183 -7.46 6.36 7.66
CA PHE A 183 -7.10 7.65 8.20
C PHE A 183 -5.70 8.04 7.72
N PHE A 184 -5.62 9.15 6.98
CA PHE A 184 -4.35 9.64 6.43
C PHE A 184 -4.40 11.15 6.21
N ASP A 185 -3.27 11.83 6.40
CA ASP A 185 -3.16 13.30 6.28
C ASP A 185 -4.24 14.07 7.06
N ASN A 186 -4.63 13.54 8.25
CA ASN A 186 -5.62 14.09 9.19
C ASN A 186 -7.08 14.01 8.71
N GLU A 187 -7.38 13.13 7.78
CA GLU A 187 -8.72 12.96 7.21
C GLU A 187 -9.12 11.48 7.19
N ASN A 188 -10.40 11.22 7.49
CA ASN A 188 -11.03 9.93 7.23
C ASN A 188 -11.46 9.86 5.77
N TYR A 189 -11.26 8.71 5.14
CA TYR A 189 -11.75 8.46 3.79
C TYR A 189 -11.94 6.97 3.55
N VAL A 190 -12.78 6.63 2.56
CA VAL A 190 -13.01 5.25 2.14
C VAL A 190 -12.12 4.95 0.94
N PHE A 191 -11.14 4.07 1.14
CA PHE A 191 -10.36 3.52 0.04
C PHE A 191 -11.16 2.44 -0.65
N LYS A 192 -11.26 2.53 -1.99
CA LYS A 192 -11.98 1.56 -2.81
C LYS A 192 -11.02 0.82 -3.74
N LEU A 193 -11.14 -0.50 -3.74
CA LEU A 193 -10.37 -1.37 -4.61
C LEU A 193 -11.32 -2.17 -5.51
N LYS A 194 -11.33 -1.88 -6.82
CA LYS A 194 -12.20 -2.53 -7.79
C LYS A 194 -11.50 -3.75 -8.40
N TYR A 195 -12.16 -4.90 -8.41
CA TYR A 195 -11.66 -6.11 -9.06
C TYR A 195 -11.91 -6.07 -10.57
N LEU A 196 -10.89 -6.36 -11.36
CA LEU A 196 -10.95 -6.35 -12.83
C LEU A 196 -10.81 -7.74 -13.46
N GLY A 197 -10.68 -8.79 -12.64
CA GLY A 197 -10.52 -10.16 -13.14
C GLY A 197 -9.11 -10.72 -12.97
N LYS A 198 -8.84 -11.83 -13.66
CA LYS A 198 -7.55 -12.52 -13.63
C LYS A 198 -6.76 -12.23 -14.89
N GLU A 199 -5.45 -12.07 -14.74
CA GLU A 199 -4.53 -11.82 -15.84
C GLU A 199 -3.20 -12.54 -15.59
N THR A 200 -2.56 -13.06 -16.64
CA THR A 200 -1.20 -13.59 -16.53
C THR A 200 -0.22 -12.56 -17.05
N ILE A 201 0.70 -12.11 -16.21
CA ILE A 201 1.71 -11.11 -16.59
C ILE A 201 3.13 -11.66 -16.48
N GLY A 202 4.04 -11.11 -17.29
CA GLY A 202 5.47 -11.37 -17.17
C GLY A 202 6.07 -10.65 -15.99
N SER A 203 6.91 -11.34 -15.24
CA SER A 203 7.75 -10.82 -14.18
C SER A 203 9.21 -11.23 -14.42
N LYS A 204 10.12 -10.70 -13.61
CA LYS A 204 11.53 -11.12 -13.58
C LYS A 204 11.70 -12.63 -13.27
N PHE A 205 10.73 -13.25 -12.59
CA PHE A 205 10.77 -14.66 -12.18
C PHE A 205 10.09 -15.60 -13.19
N GLY A 206 9.46 -15.06 -14.22
CA GLY A 206 8.65 -15.79 -15.19
C GLY A 206 7.22 -15.26 -15.25
N LYS A 207 6.32 -16.02 -15.89
CA LYS A 207 4.90 -15.66 -15.97
C LYS A 207 4.19 -15.97 -14.65
N VAL A 208 3.41 -15.01 -14.15
CA VAL A 208 2.64 -15.13 -12.89
C VAL A 208 1.17 -14.93 -13.18
N LYS A 209 0.33 -15.85 -12.69
CA LYS A 209 -1.13 -15.63 -12.63
C LYS A 209 -1.42 -14.58 -11.55
N CYS A 210 -2.18 -13.56 -11.92
CA CYS A 210 -2.49 -12.45 -11.03
C CYS A 210 -3.99 -12.16 -10.99
N LEU A 211 -4.42 -11.66 -9.85
CA LEU A 211 -5.65 -10.92 -9.68
C LEU A 211 -5.36 -9.47 -10.03
N LYS A 212 -6.18 -8.88 -10.90
CA LYS A 212 -6.03 -7.47 -11.31
C LYS A 212 -7.04 -6.62 -10.59
N PHE A 213 -6.57 -5.53 -10.04
CA PHE A 213 -7.38 -4.55 -9.35
C PHE A 213 -7.16 -3.15 -9.89
N ARG A 214 -8.13 -2.28 -9.61
CA ARG A 214 -8.02 -0.84 -9.82
C ARG A 214 -8.23 -0.14 -8.48
N PRO A 215 -7.18 0.46 -7.90
CA PRO A 215 -7.34 1.43 -6.83
C PRO A 215 -8.14 2.63 -7.35
N MET A 216 -9.29 2.92 -6.72
CA MET A 216 -10.11 4.06 -7.09
C MET A 216 -9.57 5.30 -6.39
N VAL A 217 -8.88 6.15 -7.13
CA VAL A 217 -8.27 7.39 -6.61
C VAL A 217 -9.06 8.61 -7.06
N GLN A 218 -9.11 9.66 -6.22
CA GLN A 218 -9.75 10.91 -6.62
C GLN A 218 -9.01 11.55 -7.80
N SER A 219 -9.77 11.89 -8.85
CA SER A 219 -9.23 12.69 -9.95
C SER A 219 -8.87 14.10 -9.48
N GLY A 220 -7.77 14.64 -9.99
CA GLY A 220 -7.43 16.07 -9.87
C GLY A 220 -6.21 16.41 -9.03
N ARG A 221 -5.78 15.61 -8.06
CA ARG A 221 -4.53 15.90 -7.32
C ARG A 221 -3.27 15.37 -7.98
N VAL A 222 -3.37 14.22 -8.66
CA VAL A 222 -2.20 13.51 -9.18
C VAL A 222 -2.44 12.86 -10.53
N PHE A 223 -3.60 12.27 -10.75
CA PHE A 223 -3.96 11.62 -12.00
C PHE A 223 -5.09 12.39 -12.67
N LYS A 224 -4.96 12.63 -13.99
CA LYS A 224 -6.03 13.30 -14.77
C LYS A 224 -7.25 12.40 -14.97
N GLU A 225 -7.05 11.08 -14.89
CA GLU A 225 -8.11 10.08 -15.08
C GLU A 225 -8.14 9.11 -13.89
N GLN A 226 -9.33 8.86 -13.36
CA GLN A 226 -9.56 7.90 -12.26
C GLN A 226 -9.15 6.47 -12.61
N GLU A 227 -9.03 6.15 -13.88
CA GLU A 227 -8.79 4.82 -14.41
C GLU A 227 -7.32 4.51 -14.75
N SER A 228 -6.38 5.41 -14.39
CA SER A 228 -4.97 5.29 -14.78
C SER A 228 -4.17 4.26 -13.97
N LEU A 229 -4.68 3.83 -12.80
CA LEU A 229 -3.97 2.89 -11.94
C LEU A 229 -4.45 1.45 -12.10
N SER A 230 -3.51 0.52 -12.14
CA SER A 230 -3.77 -0.92 -12.09
C SER A 230 -2.79 -1.61 -11.15
N LEU A 231 -3.29 -2.53 -10.33
CA LEU A 231 -2.52 -3.36 -9.40
C LEU A 231 -2.70 -4.83 -9.76
N TRP A 232 -1.61 -5.56 -9.92
CA TRP A 232 -1.58 -7.00 -10.08
C TRP A 232 -1.00 -7.64 -8.82
N VAL A 233 -1.76 -8.56 -8.24
CA VAL A 233 -1.39 -9.31 -7.04
C VAL A 233 -1.33 -10.79 -7.42
N SER A 234 -0.37 -11.56 -6.92
CA SER A 234 -0.27 -12.99 -7.24
C SER A 234 -1.54 -13.75 -6.87
N ASP A 235 -2.05 -14.57 -7.81
CA ASP A 235 -3.20 -15.47 -7.60
C ASP A 235 -2.74 -16.73 -6.87
N ASP A 236 -2.16 -16.53 -5.69
CA ASP A 236 -1.74 -17.56 -4.75
C ASP A 236 -2.00 -17.09 -3.31
N LYS A 237 -1.70 -17.93 -2.33
CA LYS A 237 -1.95 -17.61 -0.93
C LYS A 237 -1.07 -16.47 -0.36
N ASN A 238 0.03 -16.10 -1.02
CA ASN A 238 0.86 -14.97 -0.58
C ASN A 238 0.24 -13.62 -0.93
N ARG A 239 -0.52 -13.54 -2.05
CA ARG A 239 -1.09 -12.28 -2.54
C ARG A 239 -0.06 -11.15 -2.61
N LEU A 240 1.11 -11.52 -3.14
CA LEU A 240 2.23 -10.59 -3.27
C LEU A 240 1.95 -9.56 -4.38
N PRO A 241 2.24 -8.27 -4.20
CA PRO A 241 2.14 -7.29 -5.27
C PRO A 241 3.19 -7.62 -6.35
N ILE A 242 2.73 -7.88 -7.56
CA ILE A 242 3.59 -8.23 -8.71
C ILE A 242 3.89 -6.99 -9.55
N ARG A 243 2.87 -6.15 -9.74
CA ARG A 243 2.99 -4.90 -10.48
C ARG A 243 1.98 -3.89 -10.00
N LEU A 244 2.41 -2.65 -9.84
CA LEU A 244 1.55 -1.48 -9.85
C LEU A 244 1.92 -0.65 -11.08
N GLN A 245 0.92 -0.24 -11.88
CA GLN A 245 1.12 0.54 -13.10
C GLN A 245 0.24 1.78 -13.08
N ALA A 246 0.85 2.91 -13.39
CA ALA A 246 0.15 4.16 -13.64
C ALA A 246 0.32 4.55 -15.10
N ASP A 247 -0.79 4.63 -15.82
CA ASP A 247 -0.78 5.10 -17.20
C ASP A 247 -0.72 6.62 -17.24
N ILE A 248 0.11 7.15 -18.14
CA ILE A 248 0.35 8.59 -18.32
C ILE A 248 0.18 8.95 -19.78
N LEU A 249 0.21 10.24 -20.11
CA LEU A 249 0.00 10.72 -21.48
C LEU A 249 0.89 10.01 -22.53
N VAL A 250 2.10 9.60 -22.14
CA VAL A 250 3.02 8.85 -22.98
C VAL A 250 3.59 7.68 -22.17
N GLY A 251 3.12 6.47 -22.45
CA GLY A 251 3.58 5.26 -21.77
C GLY A 251 3.00 5.06 -20.35
N SER A 252 3.74 4.36 -19.52
CA SER A 252 3.34 4.07 -18.14
C SER A 252 4.54 4.02 -17.19
N ILE A 253 4.31 4.41 -15.94
CA ILE A 253 5.24 4.16 -14.84
C ILE A 253 4.83 2.86 -14.17
N LYS A 254 5.80 2.01 -13.88
CA LYS A 254 5.58 0.70 -13.28
C LYS A 254 6.41 0.53 -12.02
N ALA A 255 5.83 -0.14 -11.04
CA ALA A 255 6.53 -0.70 -9.90
C ALA A 255 6.41 -2.22 -10.00
N ASP A 256 7.45 -2.89 -10.45
CA ASP A 256 7.49 -4.34 -10.65
C ASP A 256 8.20 -5.04 -9.48
N ILE A 257 7.71 -6.23 -9.12
CA ILE A 257 8.39 -7.06 -8.12
C ILE A 257 9.82 -7.36 -8.57
N GLU A 258 10.79 -6.94 -7.75
CA GLU A 258 12.21 -7.11 -8.05
C GLU A 258 12.84 -8.24 -7.26
N ASN A 259 12.48 -8.37 -5.99
CA ASN A 259 12.97 -9.41 -5.10
C ASN A 259 11.96 -9.71 -3.99
N PHE A 260 12.08 -10.90 -3.41
CA PHE A 260 11.34 -11.28 -2.21
C PHE A 260 12.06 -12.40 -1.46
N LYS A 261 11.77 -12.53 -0.17
CA LYS A 261 12.23 -13.64 0.68
C LYS A 261 11.26 -13.90 1.82
N ASN A 262 11.33 -15.10 2.39
CA ASN A 262 10.55 -15.55 3.55
C ASN A 262 9.03 -15.42 3.35
N LEU A 263 8.53 -15.65 2.14
CA LEU A 263 7.08 -15.72 1.91
C LEU A 263 6.47 -16.84 2.75
N ASN A 264 5.20 -16.66 3.14
CA ASN A 264 4.50 -17.66 3.95
C ASN A 264 4.14 -18.92 3.17
N HIS A 265 3.97 -18.81 1.85
CA HIS A 265 3.60 -19.91 0.95
C HIS A 265 4.54 -19.96 -0.24
N PRO A 266 4.62 -21.10 -0.97
CA PRO A 266 5.38 -21.19 -2.20
C PRO A 266 4.89 -20.16 -3.23
N PHE A 267 5.82 -19.43 -3.83
CA PHE A 267 5.51 -18.51 -4.93
C PHE A 267 5.30 -19.29 -6.23
N LYS A 268 4.17 -19.07 -6.89
CA LYS A 268 3.77 -19.83 -8.08
C LYS A 268 4.10 -19.08 -9.36
N ILE A 269 4.89 -19.72 -10.22
CA ILE A 269 5.16 -19.28 -11.58
C ILE A 269 4.63 -20.32 -12.59
N ILE A 270 4.29 -19.86 -13.79
CA ILE A 270 3.97 -20.77 -14.91
C ILE A 270 5.29 -21.16 -15.56
N VAL A 271 5.61 -22.44 -15.48
CA VAL A 271 6.72 -23.03 -16.24
C VAL A 271 6.13 -23.46 -17.58
N ASN A 272 6.68 -22.93 -18.70
CA ASN A 272 6.28 -23.33 -20.06
C ASN A 272 6.92 -24.66 -20.42
#